data_5ad32788727b845f25ad2d1502506d73
#
_entry.id   5ad32788727b845f25ad2d1502506d73
#
_cell.length_a   1.000
_cell.length_b   1.000
_cell.length_c   1.000
_cell.angle_alpha   90.00
_cell.angle_beta   90.00
_cell.angle_gamma   90.00
#
_symmetry.space_group_name_H-M   'P 1'
#
loop_
_entity.id
_entity.type
_entity.pdbx_description
1 polymer ?
#
loop_
_entity_poly.entity_id
_entity_poly.type
_entity_poly.pdbx_seq_one_letter_code
_entity_poly.pdbx_strand_id
1 'polypeptide(L)'
;PNEEGLRACKEIIKLVDSANEDDLFIVVISGGSSALMSCPIEGITLQDEIDTTDVMLKSGAGIYEINAIRRHISAMNGGMLAKRIRSRGAELIGFGISDAVGTPATGDIGEPYKNYKGTPMGPDQTTLEEARQVIRDYDVADRLPKSVVDYLMNVGPEGETPKAFPENTYFLINSLPDSCLTAKRISEEMGIPAIILTSYLEGEA
;
A
#
# COMPACT_ATOMS: atom_id res chain seq x y z
N PRO A 1 -1.59 10.73 7.75
CA PRO A 1 -1.75 9.95 8.98
C PRO A 1 -2.32 10.80 10.12
N ASN A 2 -3.17 10.21 10.98
CA ASN A 2 -3.70 10.85 12.17
C ASN A 2 -4.14 9.80 13.20
N GLU A 3 -4.46 10.24 14.41
CA GLU A 3 -4.86 9.37 15.52
C GLU A 3 -6.17 8.59 15.24
N GLU A 4 -7.07 9.14 14.43
CA GLU A 4 -8.30 8.43 14.05
C GLU A 4 -8.01 7.25 13.13
N GLY A 5 -7.13 7.45 12.14
CA GLY A 5 -6.64 6.37 11.27
C GLY A 5 -5.92 5.28 12.04
N LEU A 6 -5.03 5.66 12.96
CA LEU A 6 -4.35 4.72 13.85
C LEU A 6 -5.35 3.91 14.70
N ARG A 7 -6.35 4.58 15.28
CA ARG A 7 -7.39 3.91 16.05
C ARG A 7 -8.19 2.92 15.19
N ALA A 8 -8.58 3.33 13.99
CA ALA A 8 -9.29 2.47 13.05
C ALA A 8 -8.45 1.23 12.66
N CYS A 9 -7.16 1.42 12.37
CA CYS A 9 -6.25 0.31 12.09
C CYS A 9 -6.12 -0.66 13.27
N LYS A 10 -6.03 -0.15 14.50
CA LYS A 10 -5.99 -0.99 15.71
C LYS A 10 -7.27 -1.80 15.89
N GLU A 11 -8.44 -1.26 15.57
CA GLU A 11 -9.70 -2.01 15.60
C GLU A 11 -9.74 -3.09 14.49
N ILE A 12 -9.23 -2.80 13.29
CA ILE A 12 -9.09 -3.81 12.22
C ILE A 12 -8.15 -4.93 12.68
N ILE A 13 -6.99 -4.61 13.26
CA ILE A 13 -6.03 -5.60 13.78
C ILE A 13 -6.69 -6.47 14.85
N LYS A 14 -7.42 -5.86 15.77
CA LYS A 14 -8.12 -6.57 16.85
C LYS A 14 -9.20 -7.51 16.30
N LEU A 15 -9.94 -7.07 15.28
CA LEU A 15 -10.92 -7.92 14.59
C LEU A 15 -10.22 -9.12 13.94
N VAL A 16 -9.12 -8.89 13.20
CA VAL A 16 -8.34 -9.96 12.55
C VAL A 16 -7.77 -10.92 13.60
N ASP A 17 -7.28 -10.43 14.73
CA ASP A 17 -6.71 -11.27 15.79
C ASP A 17 -7.74 -12.16 16.45
N SER A 18 -9.01 -11.79 16.45
CA SER A 18 -10.11 -12.62 16.95
C SER A 18 -10.63 -13.67 15.97
N ALA A 19 -10.16 -13.61 14.71
CA ALA A 19 -10.59 -14.50 13.65
C ALA A 19 -9.96 -15.91 13.73
N ASN A 20 -10.59 -16.85 13.04
CA ASN A 20 -10.17 -18.23 12.92
C ASN A 20 -10.40 -18.77 11.49
N GLU A 21 -10.21 -20.05 11.27
CA GLU A 21 -10.28 -20.72 9.96
C GLU A 21 -11.68 -20.76 9.33
N ASP A 22 -12.73 -20.52 10.10
CA ASP A 22 -14.12 -20.47 9.61
C ASP A 22 -14.51 -19.06 9.11
N ASP A 23 -13.63 -18.07 9.24
CA ASP A 23 -13.92 -16.68 8.89
C ASP A 23 -13.47 -16.34 7.47
N LEU A 24 -14.26 -15.49 6.81
CA LEU A 24 -13.93 -14.87 5.51
C LEU A 24 -13.80 -13.36 5.65
N PHE A 25 -12.66 -12.83 5.27
CA PHE A 25 -12.44 -11.39 5.12
C PHE A 25 -12.65 -10.94 3.68
N ILE A 26 -13.57 -10.00 3.49
CA ILE A 26 -13.74 -9.27 2.24
C ILE A 26 -13.18 -7.86 2.44
N VAL A 27 -12.10 -7.55 1.74
CA VAL A 27 -11.38 -6.28 1.89
C VAL A 27 -11.49 -5.46 0.60
N VAL A 28 -12.00 -4.24 0.71
CA VAL A 28 -12.13 -3.31 -0.42
C VAL A 28 -11.11 -2.19 -0.23
N ILE A 29 -10.22 -2.01 -1.22
CA ILE A 29 -9.14 -1.03 -1.21
C ILE A 29 -9.33 -0.04 -2.36
N SER A 30 -9.22 1.23 -2.06
CA SER A 30 -9.18 2.32 -3.06
C SER A 30 -7.89 3.14 -2.92
N GLY A 31 -7.68 4.08 -3.85
CA GLY A 31 -6.57 5.02 -3.80
C GLY A 31 -6.52 5.79 -2.48
N GLY A 32 -5.30 6.10 -2.02
CA GLY A 32 -5.06 6.78 -0.75
C GLY A 32 -5.01 5.86 0.49
N SER A 33 -5.39 4.59 0.38
CA SER A 33 -5.44 3.65 1.52
C SER A 33 -4.12 3.57 2.30
N SER A 34 -2.98 3.52 1.60
CA SER A 34 -1.65 3.45 2.26
C SER A 34 -1.32 4.67 3.12
N ALA A 35 -1.85 5.85 2.79
CA ALA A 35 -1.65 7.05 3.58
C ALA A 35 -2.62 7.15 4.76
N LEU A 36 -3.81 6.59 4.63
CA LEU A 36 -4.86 6.62 5.66
C LEU A 36 -4.72 5.46 6.66
N MET A 37 -4.26 4.30 6.21
CA MET A 37 -4.05 3.11 7.05
C MET A 37 -2.68 3.15 7.73
N SER A 38 -2.41 4.22 8.48
CA SER A 38 -1.18 4.39 9.26
C SER A 38 -1.28 3.64 10.57
N CYS A 39 -0.50 2.60 10.69
CA CYS A 39 -0.33 1.82 11.90
C CYS A 39 1.11 1.33 11.97
N PRO A 40 2.00 2.08 12.62
CA PRO A 40 3.38 1.64 12.78
C PRO A 40 3.47 0.34 13.57
N ILE A 41 4.54 -0.40 13.35
CA ILE A 41 4.88 -1.57 14.15
C ILE A 41 5.20 -1.17 15.59
N GLU A 42 5.24 -2.15 16.49
CA GLU A 42 5.61 -1.95 17.89
C GLU A 42 6.99 -1.27 18.02
N GLY A 43 7.08 -0.30 18.92
CA GLY A 43 8.30 0.48 19.15
C GLY A 43 8.44 1.73 18.27
N ILE A 44 7.59 1.91 17.27
CA ILE A 44 7.53 3.12 16.42
C ILE A 44 6.19 3.81 16.66
N THR A 45 6.22 5.11 16.92
CA THR A 45 5.00 5.90 17.16
C THR A 45 4.40 6.41 15.85
N LEU A 46 3.13 6.83 15.88
CA LEU A 46 2.51 7.52 14.75
C LEU A 46 3.29 8.81 14.39
N GLN A 47 3.79 9.53 15.39
CA GLN A 47 4.59 10.73 15.14
C GLN A 47 5.91 10.39 14.42
N ASP A 48 6.56 9.28 14.80
CA ASP A 48 7.77 8.81 14.10
C ASP A 48 7.47 8.47 12.62
N GLU A 49 6.32 7.87 12.32
CA GLU A 49 5.91 7.61 10.92
C GLU A 49 5.68 8.91 10.14
N ILE A 50 5.03 9.91 10.78
CA ILE A 50 4.80 11.23 10.19
C ILE A 50 6.14 11.93 9.92
N ASP A 51 6.99 12.02 10.93
CA ASP A 51 8.29 12.68 10.83
C ASP A 51 9.20 12.00 9.80
N THR A 52 9.17 10.66 9.75
CA THR A 52 9.88 9.88 8.72
C THR A 52 9.42 10.27 7.32
N THR A 53 8.12 10.33 7.11
CA THR A 53 7.56 10.72 5.79
C THR A 53 7.95 12.15 5.42
N ASP A 54 7.89 13.08 6.37
CA ASP A 54 8.26 14.49 6.16
C ASP A 54 9.75 14.66 5.83
N VAL A 55 10.62 13.97 6.55
CA VAL A 55 12.08 13.95 6.26
C VAL A 55 12.35 13.40 4.87
N MET A 56 11.71 12.28 4.50
CA MET A 56 11.91 11.67 3.20
C MET A 56 11.42 12.53 2.04
N LEU A 57 10.25 13.17 2.18
CA LEU A 57 9.75 14.13 1.19
C LEU A 57 10.72 15.32 1.01
N LYS A 58 11.23 15.86 2.10
CA LYS A 58 12.20 16.98 2.08
C LYS A 58 13.58 16.59 1.56
N SER A 59 13.91 15.31 1.54
CA SER A 59 15.17 14.82 0.97
C SER A 59 15.17 14.74 -0.55
N GLY A 60 14.00 14.86 -1.19
CA GLY A 60 13.81 14.67 -2.62
C GLY A 60 13.71 13.22 -3.06
N ALA A 61 13.50 12.30 -2.12
CA ALA A 61 13.29 10.88 -2.42
C ALA A 61 12.01 10.66 -3.23
N GLY A 62 12.07 9.76 -4.18
CA GLY A 62 10.94 9.35 -4.99
C GLY A 62 9.92 8.52 -4.19
N ILE A 63 8.70 8.40 -4.71
CA ILE A 63 7.62 7.69 -4.03
C ILE A 63 7.95 6.21 -3.77
N TYR A 64 8.71 5.56 -4.65
CA TYR A 64 9.12 4.17 -4.48
C TYR A 64 10.07 4.00 -3.28
N GLU A 65 11.01 4.92 -3.12
CA GLU A 65 11.99 4.95 -2.03
C GLU A 65 11.31 5.27 -0.69
N ILE A 66 10.43 6.26 -0.66
CA ILE A 66 9.61 6.59 0.50
C ILE A 66 8.78 5.37 0.94
N ASN A 67 8.15 4.69 -0.03
CA ASN A 67 7.33 3.53 0.26
C ASN A 67 8.15 2.31 0.72
N ALA A 68 9.40 2.16 0.29
CA ALA A 68 10.27 1.11 0.80
C ALA A 68 10.45 1.23 2.32
N ILE A 69 10.71 2.43 2.83
CA ILE A 69 10.79 2.69 4.28
C ILE A 69 9.43 2.49 4.94
N ARG A 70 8.37 3.15 4.43
CA ARG A 70 7.05 3.15 5.06
C ARG A 70 6.43 1.76 5.20
N ARG A 71 6.65 0.87 4.23
CA ARG A 71 6.12 -0.50 4.27
C ARG A 71 6.80 -1.33 5.33
N HIS A 72 8.12 -1.17 5.53
CA HIS A 72 8.89 -1.93 6.50
C HIS A 72 8.69 -1.47 7.95
N ILE A 73 8.08 -0.31 8.17
CA ILE A 73 7.69 0.15 9.51
C ILE A 73 6.18 0.09 9.75
N SER A 74 5.41 -0.51 8.85
CA SER A 74 3.94 -0.58 8.93
C SER A 74 3.44 -1.96 9.33
N ALA A 75 2.46 -2.00 10.22
CA ALA A 75 1.72 -3.21 10.57
C ALA A 75 0.59 -3.55 9.59
N MET A 76 0.30 -2.67 8.63
CA MET A 76 -0.83 -2.79 7.71
C MET A 76 -0.42 -2.88 6.24
N ASN A 77 0.50 -2.00 5.81
CA ASN A 77 0.91 -1.87 4.42
C ASN A 77 1.94 -2.95 4.01
N GLY A 78 2.26 -3.03 2.71
CA GLY A 78 3.21 -4.01 2.20
C GLY A 78 2.76 -5.47 2.39
N GLY A 79 1.46 -5.75 2.32
CA GLY A 79 0.90 -7.09 2.49
C GLY A 79 0.75 -7.55 3.94
N MET A 80 1.08 -6.69 4.91
CA MET A 80 1.06 -7.08 6.34
C MET A 80 -0.34 -7.40 6.84
N LEU A 81 -1.38 -6.70 6.36
CA LEU A 81 -2.77 -7.06 6.69
C LEU A 81 -3.13 -8.44 6.14
N ALA A 82 -2.83 -8.73 4.88
CA ALA A 82 -3.08 -10.04 4.30
C ALA A 82 -2.29 -11.15 5.01
N LYS A 83 -1.02 -10.92 5.35
CA LYS A 83 -0.20 -11.84 6.15
C LYS A 83 -0.87 -12.15 7.48
N ARG A 84 -1.38 -11.11 8.17
CA ARG A 84 -2.04 -11.27 9.47
C ARG A 84 -3.34 -12.07 9.37
N ILE A 85 -4.21 -11.77 8.40
CA ILE A 85 -5.46 -12.51 8.17
C ILE A 85 -5.15 -13.99 7.90
N ARG A 86 -4.24 -14.25 6.97
CA ARG A 86 -3.85 -15.64 6.61
C ARG A 86 -3.20 -16.40 7.77
N SER A 87 -2.49 -15.71 8.67
CA SER A 87 -1.89 -16.35 9.86
C SER A 87 -2.94 -16.85 10.86
N ARG A 88 -4.19 -16.38 10.75
CA ARG A 88 -5.33 -16.87 11.54
C ARG A 88 -6.04 -18.08 10.91
N GLY A 89 -5.62 -18.50 9.72
CA GLY A 89 -6.28 -19.53 8.93
C GLY A 89 -7.49 -19.01 8.15
N ALA A 90 -7.90 -17.77 8.34
CA ALA A 90 -9.07 -17.18 7.71
C ALA A 90 -8.90 -17.00 6.19
N GLU A 91 -9.99 -17.15 5.46
CA GLU A 91 -10.04 -16.86 4.03
C GLU A 91 -10.04 -15.36 3.76
N LEU A 92 -9.53 -14.97 2.58
CA LEU A 92 -9.35 -13.58 2.20
C LEU A 92 -9.68 -13.35 0.74
N ILE A 93 -10.58 -12.39 0.49
CA ILE A 93 -10.87 -11.86 -0.85
C ILE A 93 -10.66 -10.35 -0.82
N GLY A 94 -9.85 -9.84 -1.74
CA GLY A 94 -9.57 -8.42 -1.90
C GLY A 94 -10.17 -7.86 -3.19
N PHE A 95 -10.76 -6.68 -3.11
CA PHE A 95 -11.22 -5.91 -4.25
C PHE A 95 -10.50 -4.56 -4.30
N GLY A 96 -9.98 -4.18 -5.46
CA GLY A 96 -9.25 -2.94 -5.66
C GLY A 96 -9.90 -2.00 -6.66
N ILE A 97 -9.91 -0.72 -6.31
CA ILE A 97 -10.09 0.39 -7.24
C ILE A 97 -8.74 1.09 -7.32
N SER A 98 -8.09 1.03 -8.47
CA SER A 98 -6.73 1.57 -8.63
C SER A 98 -6.73 2.89 -9.39
N ASP A 99 -6.15 3.90 -8.76
CA ASP A 99 -5.77 5.18 -9.36
C ASP A 99 -4.26 5.24 -9.70
N ALA A 100 -3.55 4.12 -9.52
CA ALA A 100 -2.13 4.06 -9.82
C ALA A 100 -1.87 4.03 -11.32
N VAL A 101 -0.95 4.88 -11.77
CA VAL A 101 -0.47 4.89 -13.14
C VAL A 101 0.16 3.54 -13.50
N GLY A 102 -0.10 3.08 -14.72
CA GLY A 102 0.37 1.76 -15.18
C GLY A 102 -0.51 0.57 -14.80
N THR A 103 -1.60 0.80 -14.03
CA THR A 103 -2.62 -0.24 -13.84
C THR A 103 -3.37 -0.44 -15.16
N PRO A 104 -3.49 -1.67 -15.69
CA PRO A 104 -4.23 -1.93 -16.93
C PRO A 104 -5.74 -1.68 -16.74
N ALA A 105 -6.46 -1.59 -17.85
CA ALA A 105 -7.93 -1.67 -17.81
C ALA A 105 -8.35 -2.99 -17.15
N THR A 106 -9.44 -2.95 -16.41
CA THR A 106 -10.05 -4.16 -15.86
C THR A 106 -10.51 -5.04 -17.01
N GLY A 107 -9.96 -6.24 -17.06
CA GLY A 107 -10.41 -7.27 -17.96
C GLY A 107 -11.64 -8.01 -17.43
N ASP A 108 -11.61 -9.33 -17.53
CA ASP A 108 -12.59 -10.17 -16.88
C ASP A 108 -12.42 -10.07 -15.35
N ILE A 109 -13.45 -9.59 -14.65
CA ILE A 109 -13.46 -9.43 -13.19
C ILE A 109 -13.31 -10.79 -12.49
N GLY A 110 -13.57 -11.90 -13.18
CA GLY A 110 -13.38 -13.26 -12.67
C GLY A 110 -11.92 -13.67 -12.48
N GLU A 111 -10.96 -12.92 -13.05
CA GLU A 111 -9.54 -13.25 -12.96
C GLU A 111 -8.83 -12.41 -11.88
N PRO A 112 -8.03 -13.04 -10.99
CA PRO A 112 -7.26 -12.31 -9.99
C PRO A 112 -6.23 -11.36 -10.62
N TYR A 113 -6.16 -10.13 -10.12
CA TYR A 113 -5.20 -9.15 -10.58
C TYR A 113 -3.77 -9.48 -10.12
N LYS A 114 -2.88 -9.75 -11.06
CA LYS A 114 -1.53 -10.28 -10.78
C LYS A 114 -0.53 -9.24 -10.24
N ASN A 115 -0.79 -7.95 -10.47
CA ASN A 115 0.16 -6.87 -10.14
C ASN A 115 -0.28 -5.98 -8.96
N TYR A 116 -1.02 -6.50 -8.00
CA TYR A 116 -1.56 -5.78 -6.82
C TYR A 116 -0.52 -5.45 -5.74
N LYS A 117 0.62 -5.00 -6.13
CA LYS A 117 1.83 -4.84 -5.30
C LYS A 117 1.70 -3.74 -4.26
N GLY A 118 2.28 -3.97 -3.08
CA GLY A 118 2.50 -2.96 -2.05
C GLY A 118 1.27 -2.40 -1.35
N THR A 119 0.09 -2.90 -1.68
CA THR A 119 -1.15 -2.60 -0.94
C THR A 119 -1.16 -3.33 0.41
N PRO A 120 -2.07 -3.04 1.33
CA PRO A 120 -2.26 -3.85 2.54
C PRO A 120 -2.52 -5.34 2.24
N MET A 121 -3.02 -5.63 1.03
CA MET A 121 -3.41 -6.96 0.56
C MET A 121 -2.38 -7.64 -0.33
N GLY A 122 -1.46 -6.89 -0.92
CA GLY A 122 -0.54 -7.38 -1.93
C GLY A 122 0.89 -7.53 -1.43
N PRO A 123 1.67 -8.47 -2.01
CA PRO A 123 3.06 -8.64 -1.64
C PRO A 123 3.87 -7.39 -1.94
N ASP A 124 4.84 -7.13 -1.11
CA ASP A 124 5.76 -6.01 -1.29
C ASP A 124 6.92 -6.41 -2.22
N GLN A 125 7.21 -5.55 -3.18
CA GLN A 125 8.33 -5.75 -4.09
C GLN A 125 9.62 -5.11 -3.59
N THR A 126 9.52 -4.19 -2.61
CA THR A 126 10.69 -3.58 -1.97
C THR A 126 11.23 -4.50 -0.88
N THR A 127 12.51 -4.39 -0.58
CA THR A 127 13.18 -5.20 0.44
C THR A 127 13.61 -4.35 1.63
N LEU A 128 13.83 -5.00 2.76
CA LEU A 128 14.40 -4.34 3.95
C LEU A 128 15.77 -3.72 3.64
N GLU A 129 16.56 -4.37 2.79
CA GLU A 129 17.87 -3.82 2.40
C GLU A 129 17.73 -2.59 1.49
N GLU A 130 16.75 -2.55 0.59
CA GLU A 130 16.44 -1.32 -0.15
C GLU A 130 16.02 -0.19 0.77
N ALA A 131 15.18 -0.44 1.79
CA ALA A 131 14.82 0.56 2.79
C ALA A 131 16.06 1.11 3.53
N ARG A 132 17.00 0.25 3.89
CA ARG A 132 18.31 0.63 4.49
C ARG A 132 19.17 1.43 3.52
N GLN A 133 19.19 1.01 2.24
CA GLN A 133 19.98 1.69 1.21
C GLN A 133 19.46 3.11 0.97
N VAL A 134 18.14 3.31 0.96
CA VAL A 134 17.53 4.64 0.85
C VAL A 134 17.99 5.57 1.98
N ILE A 135 18.05 5.09 3.23
CA ILE A 135 18.55 5.89 4.36
C ILE A 135 20.00 6.34 4.12
N ARG A 136 20.84 5.45 3.57
CA ARG A 136 22.24 5.75 3.25
C ARG A 136 22.38 6.71 2.07
N ASP A 137 21.64 6.45 0.98
CA ASP A 137 21.75 7.22 -0.27
C ASP A 137 21.32 8.68 -0.11
N TYR A 138 20.34 8.93 0.74
CA TYR A 138 19.83 10.28 1.04
C TYR A 138 20.49 10.93 2.26
N ASP A 139 21.40 10.22 2.94
CA ASP A 139 22.09 10.67 4.16
C ASP A 139 21.12 11.29 5.18
N VAL A 140 20.09 10.52 5.51
CA VAL A 140 18.98 10.98 6.37
C VAL A 140 18.97 10.36 7.76
N ALA A 141 19.93 9.50 8.09
CA ALA A 141 19.94 8.77 9.36
C ALA A 141 19.82 9.69 10.60
N ASP A 142 20.55 10.82 10.60
CA ASP A 142 20.54 11.77 11.72
C ASP A 142 19.28 12.67 11.77
N ARG A 143 18.47 12.65 10.71
CA ARG A 143 17.24 13.45 10.59
C ARG A 143 15.99 12.63 10.85
N LEU A 144 16.07 11.30 10.66
CA LEU A 144 14.97 10.39 10.92
C LEU A 144 14.80 10.14 12.42
N PRO A 145 13.60 9.81 12.89
CA PRO A 145 13.38 9.35 14.25
C PRO A 145 14.29 8.17 14.59
N LYS A 146 14.90 8.24 15.77
CA LYS A 146 15.86 7.21 16.23
C LYS A 146 15.23 5.81 16.27
N SER A 147 13.97 5.71 16.68
CA SER A 147 13.20 4.46 16.71
C SER A 147 13.15 3.77 15.34
N VAL A 148 12.95 4.56 14.28
CA VAL A 148 12.87 4.08 12.89
C VAL A 148 14.24 3.63 12.40
N VAL A 149 15.28 4.42 12.63
CA VAL A 149 16.66 4.07 12.23
C VAL A 149 17.13 2.83 12.97
N ASP A 150 16.97 2.81 14.30
CA ASP A 150 17.37 1.68 15.13
C ASP A 150 16.67 0.40 14.70
N TYR A 151 15.37 0.46 14.42
CA TYR A 151 14.63 -0.71 13.93
C TYR A 151 15.14 -1.17 12.57
N LEU A 152 15.11 -0.32 11.56
CA LEU A 152 15.46 -0.71 10.18
C LEU A 152 16.90 -1.22 10.07
N MET A 153 17.84 -0.62 10.79
CA MET A 153 19.26 -0.99 10.72
C MET A 153 19.59 -2.27 11.48
N ASN A 154 18.82 -2.64 12.51
CA ASN A 154 19.17 -3.76 13.40
C ASN A 154 18.22 -4.94 13.31
N VAL A 155 17.00 -4.78 12.74
CA VAL A 155 16.06 -5.89 12.61
C VAL A 155 16.62 -6.97 11.67
N GLY A 156 16.42 -8.23 12.04
CA GLY A 156 16.83 -9.36 11.21
C GLY A 156 15.84 -9.65 10.07
N PRO A 157 15.91 -10.86 9.48
CA PRO A 157 15.03 -11.27 8.39
C PRO A 157 13.52 -11.22 8.71
N GLU A 158 13.18 -11.25 10.00
CA GLU A 158 11.80 -11.14 10.48
C GLU A 158 11.15 -9.77 10.19
N GLY A 159 11.97 -8.73 9.99
CA GLY A 159 11.53 -7.40 9.57
C GLY A 159 11.16 -7.30 8.10
N GLU A 160 11.33 -8.39 7.34
CA GLU A 160 11.00 -8.39 5.91
C GLU A 160 9.49 -8.51 5.68
N THR A 161 8.99 -7.72 4.75
CA THR A 161 7.59 -7.76 4.30
C THR A 161 7.32 -8.99 3.42
N PRO A 162 6.07 -9.47 3.32
CA PRO A 162 5.72 -10.59 2.45
C PRO A 162 6.08 -10.34 0.98
N LYS A 163 6.80 -11.27 0.35
CA LYS A 163 7.20 -11.18 -1.07
C LYS A 163 6.29 -11.96 -2.01
N ALA A 164 5.53 -12.88 -1.48
CA ALA A 164 4.52 -13.66 -2.19
C ALA A 164 3.45 -14.16 -1.23
N PHE A 165 2.29 -14.48 -1.77
CA PHE A 165 1.26 -15.25 -1.09
C PHE A 165 0.97 -16.53 -1.88
N PRO A 166 0.56 -17.63 -1.20
CA PRO A 166 0.27 -18.90 -1.87
C PRO A 166 -0.81 -18.78 -2.93
N GLU A 167 -1.79 -17.92 -2.67
CA GLU A 167 -2.94 -17.68 -3.54
C GLU A 167 -3.14 -16.18 -3.73
N ASN A 168 -3.48 -15.81 -4.95
CA ASN A 168 -3.91 -14.46 -5.29
C ASN A 168 -5.43 -14.42 -5.33
N THR A 169 -6.02 -13.78 -4.35
CA THR A 169 -7.47 -13.57 -4.20
C THR A 169 -7.84 -12.08 -4.28
N TYR A 170 -7.02 -11.29 -4.98
CA TYR A 170 -7.23 -9.87 -5.17
C TYR A 170 -7.74 -9.57 -6.59
N PHE A 171 -8.87 -8.90 -6.68
CA PHE A 171 -9.54 -8.57 -7.94
C PHE A 171 -9.57 -7.07 -8.15
N LEU A 172 -9.21 -6.64 -9.34
CA LEU A 172 -9.31 -5.23 -9.73
C LEU A 172 -10.71 -4.99 -10.30
N ILE A 173 -11.46 -4.06 -9.72
CA ILE A 173 -12.84 -3.74 -10.14
C ILE A 173 -12.95 -2.42 -10.92
N ASN A 174 -11.94 -1.56 -10.82
CA ASN A 174 -11.81 -0.35 -11.65
C ASN A 174 -10.37 0.16 -11.67
N SER A 175 -10.01 0.85 -12.75
CA SER A 175 -8.68 1.44 -12.95
C SER A 175 -8.76 2.81 -13.64
N LEU A 176 -7.62 3.50 -13.79
CA LEU A 176 -7.55 4.77 -14.54
C LEU A 176 -8.01 4.62 -15.99
N PRO A 177 -7.54 3.61 -16.78
CA PRO A 177 -8.06 3.39 -18.12
C PRO A 177 -9.56 3.21 -18.19
N ASP A 178 -10.17 2.45 -17.28
CA ASP A 178 -11.63 2.23 -17.23
C ASP A 178 -12.38 3.54 -16.96
N SER A 179 -11.86 4.35 -16.05
CA SER A 179 -12.40 5.66 -15.73
C SER A 179 -12.33 6.62 -16.93
N CYS A 180 -11.20 6.62 -17.64
CA CYS A 180 -11.01 7.42 -18.86
C CYS A 180 -11.98 6.97 -19.98
N LEU A 181 -12.12 5.67 -20.20
CA LEU A 181 -13.05 5.12 -21.19
C LEU A 181 -14.51 5.47 -20.84
N THR A 182 -14.88 5.39 -19.57
CA THR A 182 -16.21 5.74 -19.10
C THR A 182 -16.50 7.24 -19.28
N ALA A 183 -15.54 8.08 -18.91
CA ALA A 183 -15.67 9.54 -19.09
C ALA A 183 -15.82 9.92 -20.57
N LYS A 184 -15.02 9.29 -21.46
CA LYS A 184 -15.14 9.49 -22.92
C LYS A 184 -16.54 9.10 -23.42
N ARG A 185 -17.01 7.91 -23.06
CA ARG A 185 -18.34 7.42 -23.47
C ARG A 185 -19.46 8.38 -23.02
N ILE A 186 -19.45 8.78 -21.74
CA ILE A 186 -20.48 9.71 -21.20
C ILE A 186 -20.40 11.06 -21.93
N SER A 187 -19.23 11.59 -22.20
CA SER A 187 -19.04 12.84 -22.94
C SER A 187 -19.65 12.76 -24.34
N GLU A 188 -19.40 11.68 -25.06
CA GLU A 188 -19.93 11.43 -26.40
C GLU A 188 -21.47 11.26 -26.38
N GLU A 189 -22.02 10.58 -25.38
CA GLU A 189 -23.50 10.49 -25.17
C GLU A 189 -24.12 11.85 -24.91
N MET A 190 -23.40 12.80 -24.33
CA MET A 190 -23.82 14.19 -24.14
C MET A 190 -23.64 15.06 -25.41
N GLY A 191 -23.16 14.48 -26.51
CA GLY A 191 -22.88 15.19 -27.76
C GLY A 191 -21.56 15.97 -27.75
N ILE A 192 -20.67 15.73 -26.79
CA ILE A 192 -19.37 16.39 -26.67
C ILE A 192 -18.29 15.42 -27.16
N PRO A 193 -17.60 15.69 -28.29
CA PRO A 193 -16.49 14.87 -28.74
C PRO A 193 -15.38 14.81 -27.70
N ALA A 194 -14.89 13.62 -27.39
CA ALA A 194 -13.85 13.42 -26.38
C ALA A 194 -12.73 12.52 -26.87
N ILE A 195 -11.50 12.89 -26.53
CA ILE A 195 -10.28 12.13 -26.84
C ILE A 195 -9.55 11.85 -25.53
N ILE A 196 -9.16 10.59 -25.31
CA ILE A 196 -8.26 10.22 -24.23
C ILE A 196 -6.84 10.48 -24.72
N LEU A 197 -6.15 11.45 -24.15
CA LEU A 197 -4.77 11.74 -24.48
C LEU A 197 -3.83 10.68 -23.89
N THR A 198 -4.03 10.33 -22.62
CA THR A 198 -3.25 9.32 -21.92
C THR A 198 -3.95 8.93 -20.61
N SER A 199 -3.69 7.71 -20.15
CA SER A 199 -3.96 7.25 -18.77
C SER A 199 -2.65 7.07 -17.97
N TYR A 200 -1.52 7.57 -18.50
CA TYR A 200 -0.17 7.44 -17.95
C TYR A 200 0.46 8.81 -17.66
N LEU A 201 -0.35 9.80 -17.27
CA LEU A 201 0.17 11.12 -16.96
C LEU A 201 0.86 11.09 -15.60
N GLU A 202 2.15 11.36 -15.61
CA GLU A 202 3.00 11.52 -14.42
C GLU A 202 3.81 12.81 -14.54
N GLY A 203 4.24 13.35 -13.41
CA GLY A 203 5.14 14.49 -13.31
C GLY A 203 4.64 15.59 -12.38
N GLU A 204 5.49 16.58 -12.22
CA GLU A 204 5.18 17.80 -11.47
C GLU A 204 4.33 18.75 -12.34
N ALA A 205 3.37 19.43 -11.72
CA ALA A 205 2.47 20.37 -12.39
C ALA A 205 3.02 21.79 -12.33
#